data_d2fef0778ccf31a2a0021a25c55f5589
#
_entry.id   d2fef0778ccf31a2a0021a25c55f5589
#
_cell.length_a   1.000
_cell.length_b   1.000
_cell.length_c   1.000
_cell.angle_alpha   90.00
_cell.angle_beta   90.00
_cell.angle_gamma   90.00
#
_symmetry.space_group_name_H-M   'P 1'
#
loop_
_entity.id
_entity.type
_entity.pdbx_description
1 polymer ?
#
loop_
_entity_poly.entity_id
_entity_poly.type
_entity_poly.pdbx_seq_one_letter_code
_entity_poly.pdbx_strand_id
1 'polypeptide(L)'
;MGYGRVTGADAYGELTRGARNIELYEDQFKFDTWISTPSGREAAYYYPSGLNSDEEQSMAYLPATGTSPKKQGVAYTYYEGKCKRVADIAACNKVKEGVMKNFSIEEVAVPDHFAYDFRTLVKIPERGVYRFYTFSDDGSKLYIDGKLIVDNDGGHSGRRAEGKVALEAGYHELHLLYFEDYMGQELEVGYSGRNVLETVLPDTMLFVPD
;
A
#
# COMPACT_ATOMS: atom_id res chain seq x y z
N MET A 1 -6.82 2.89 -21.93
CA MET A 1 -6.52 3.03 -23.38
C MET A 1 -5.11 3.57 -23.51
N GLY A 2 -4.23 2.89 -24.29
CA GLY A 2 -2.90 3.39 -24.60
C GLY A 2 -2.88 4.02 -25.99
N TYR A 3 -2.50 5.28 -26.08
CA TYR A 3 -2.28 5.93 -27.38
C TYR A 3 -0.85 5.65 -27.86
N GLY A 4 -0.71 5.18 -29.10
CA GLY A 4 0.58 5.08 -29.78
C GLY A 4 0.95 6.40 -30.47
N ARG A 5 2.24 6.67 -30.57
CA ARG A 5 2.74 7.75 -31.41
C ARG A 5 2.73 7.32 -32.90
N VAL A 6 2.57 8.28 -33.77
CA VAL A 6 2.62 8.01 -35.24
C VAL A 6 4.07 7.79 -35.68
N THR A 7 4.30 6.74 -36.46
CA THR A 7 5.63 6.35 -36.95
C THR A 7 5.96 6.86 -38.35
N GLY A 8 4.95 7.30 -39.13
CA GLY A 8 5.09 7.75 -40.51
C GLY A 8 5.72 9.13 -40.68
N ALA A 9 6.21 9.40 -41.90
CA ALA A 9 6.85 10.68 -42.24
C ALA A 9 5.87 11.88 -42.23
N ASP A 10 4.58 11.62 -42.49
CA ASP A 10 3.52 12.62 -42.56
C ASP A 10 2.68 12.71 -41.28
N ALA A 11 3.32 12.49 -40.13
CA ALA A 11 2.64 12.47 -38.85
C ALA A 11 2.11 13.84 -38.44
N TYR A 12 0.85 13.90 -38.03
CA TYR A 12 0.27 15.07 -37.36
C TYR A 12 0.77 15.21 -35.96
N GLY A 13 1.17 16.41 -35.55
CA GLY A 13 1.50 16.77 -34.17
C GLY A 13 2.98 17.01 -33.90
N GLU A 14 3.25 17.61 -32.73
CA GLU A 14 4.59 18.04 -32.29
C GLU A 14 5.37 16.95 -31.53
N LEU A 15 4.76 15.78 -31.29
CA LEU A 15 5.38 14.72 -30.52
C LEU A 15 6.45 13.97 -31.34
N THR A 16 7.56 13.64 -30.68
CA THR A 16 8.59 12.78 -31.25
C THR A 16 7.98 11.47 -31.74
N ARG A 17 8.36 11.06 -32.94
CA ARG A 17 7.90 9.80 -33.56
C ARG A 17 8.30 8.61 -32.72
N GLY A 18 7.46 7.58 -32.69
CA GLY A 18 7.76 6.38 -31.94
C GLY A 18 6.70 5.30 -32.11
N ALA A 19 7.04 4.08 -31.71
CA ALA A 19 6.14 2.95 -31.70
C ALA A 19 5.83 2.54 -30.25
N ARG A 20 4.55 2.29 -29.96
CA ARG A 20 4.14 1.70 -28.69
C ARG A 20 4.46 0.21 -28.71
N ASN A 21 5.21 -0.23 -27.73
CA ASN A 21 5.47 -1.64 -27.45
C ASN A 21 4.65 -2.07 -26.26
N ILE A 22 4.18 -3.31 -26.28
CA ILE A 22 3.49 -3.95 -25.15
C ILE A 22 4.10 -5.34 -25.01
N GLU A 23 4.63 -5.63 -23.83
CA GLU A 23 5.16 -6.93 -23.46
C GLU A 23 4.18 -7.59 -22.49
N LEU A 24 3.64 -8.73 -22.89
CA LEU A 24 2.71 -9.54 -22.07
C LEU A 24 3.46 -10.73 -21.51
N TYR A 25 3.17 -11.07 -20.26
CA TYR A 25 3.79 -12.21 -19.57
C TYR A 25 2.75 -13.32 -19.40
N GLU A 26 2.96 -14.47 -20.06
CA GLU A 26 1.97 -15.54 -20.22
C GLU A 26 1.49 -16.11 -18.88
N ASP A 27 2.39 -16.32 -17.93
CA ASP A 27 2.10 -16.92 -16.63
C ASP A 27 1.88 -15.91 -15.50
N GLN A 28 1.79 -14.62 -15.84
CA GLN A 28 1.71 -13.54 -14.86
C GLN A 28 0.70 -12.50 -15.32
N PHE A 29 -0.18 -12.10 -14.41
CA PHE A 29 -1.13 -11.03 -14.73
C PHE A 29 -0.45 -9.67 -14.70
N LYS A 30 0.53 -9.50 -15.57
CA LYS A 30 1.27 -8.25 -15.75
C LYS A 30 1.54 -7.94 -17.21
N PHE A 31 1.78 -6.67 -17.49
CA PHE A 31 2.33 -6.22 -18.76
C PHE A 31 3.21 -4.99 -18.57
N ASP A 32 4.18 -4.85 -19.42
CA ASP A 32 5.00 -3.66 -19.55
C ASP A 32 4.65 -2.97 -20.87
N THR A 33 4.65 -1.64 -20.90
CA THR A 33 4.48 -0.89 -22.15
C THR A 33 5.39 0.33 -22.17
N TRP A 34 5.91 0.66 -23.33
CA TRP A 34 6.76 1.84 -23.56
C TRP A 34 6.65 2.33 -24.98
N ILE A 35 7.16 3.53 -25.24
CA ILE A 35 7.31 4.07 -26.58
C ILE A 35 8.79 3.97 -26.97
N SER A 36 9.09 3.26 -28.06
CA SER A 36 10.43 3.28 -28.67
C SER A 36 10.54 4.49 -29.60
N THR A 37 11.53 5.32 -29.36
CA THR A 37 11.88 6.48 -30.18
C THR A 37 13.32 6.33 -30.67
N PRO A 38 13.78 7.16 -31.61
CA PRO A 38 15.20 7.18 -32.00
C PRO A 38 16.17 7.46 -30.84
N SER A 39 15.68 8.11 -29.78
CA SER A 39 16.49 8.45 -28.59
C SER A 39 16.43 7.37 -27.51
N GLY A 40 15.57 6.34 -27.62
CA GLY A 40 15.45 5.27 -26.63
C GLY A 40 14.01 4.97 -26.23
N ARG A 41 13.84 4.43 -25.04
CA ARG A 41 12.51 4.14 -24.47
C ARG A 41 11.98 5.36 -23.74
N GLU A 42 10.72 5.69 -23.98
CA GLU A 42 10.00 6.76 -23.34
C GLU A 42 8.62 6.29 -22.85
N ALA A 43 8.04 6.98 -21.89
CA ALA A 43 6.71 6.72 -21.35
C ALA A 43 6.49 5.23 -21.01
N ALA A 44 7.46 4.62 -20.35
CA ALA A 44 7.35 3.26 -19.85
C ALA A 44 6.33 3.21 -18.70
N TYR A 45 5.54 2.16 -18.70
CA TYR A 45 4.54 1.90 -17.68
C TYR A 45 4.52 0.41 -17.36
N TYR A 46 4.44 0.07 -16.09
CA TYR A 46 4.42 -1.29 -15.59
C TYR A 46 3.10 -1.56 -14.87
N TYR A 47 2.37 -2.57 -15.34
CA TYR A 47 1.18 -3.04 -14.64
C TYR A 47 1.52 -4.32 -13.87
N PRO A 48 1.09 -4.51 -12.61
CA PRO A 48 0.16 -3.67 -11.83
C PRO A 48 0.82 -2.58 -10.95
N SER A 49 2.15 -2.41 -10.94
CA SER A 49 2.81 -1.40 -10.09
C SER A 49 2.37 0.04 -10.39
N GLY A 50 1.94 0.31 -11.63
CA GLY A 50 1.54 1.64 -12.05
C GLY A 50 2.68 2.65 -12.11
N LEU A 51 3.93 2.19 -12.12
CA LEU A 51 5.12 3.02 -12.22
C LEU A 51 5.65 3.10 -13.64
N ASN A 52 6.36 4.15 -13.95
CA ASN A 52 7.28 4.21 -15.09
C ASN A 52 8.71 3.86 -14.63
N SER A 53 9.58 3.56 -15.59
CA SER A 53 10.96 3.15 -15.29
C SER A 53 11.76 4.19 -14.50
N ASP A 54 11.51 5.48 -14.76
CA ASP A 54 12.26 6.56 -14.12
C ASP A 54 11.84 6.72 -12.66
N GLU A 55 10.53 6.60 -12.37
CA GLU A 55 10.03 6.57 -10.99
C GLU A 55 10.60 5.40 -10.21
N GLU A 56 10.57 4.18 -10.79
CA GLU A 56 11.08 2.98 -10.13
C GLU A 56 12.60 3.08 -9.86
N GLN A 57 13.38 3.60 -10.81
CA GLN A 57 14.82 3.80 -10.67
C GLN A 57 15.17 4.90 -9.64
N SER A 58 14.32 5.91 -9.50
CA SER A 58 14.54 7.03 -8.58
C SER A 58 14.17 6.72 -7.12
N MET A 59 13.38 5.67 -6.88
CA MET A 59 12.94 5.31 -5.52
C MET A 59 14.09 4.69 -4.71
N ALA A 60 14.28 5.20 -3.50
CA ALA A 60 15.17 4.58 -2.53
C ALA A 60 14.49 3.34 -1.90
N TYR A 61 15.13 2.18 -2.04
CA TYR A 61 14.63 0.94 -1.44
C TYR A 61 14.88 0.91 0.07
N LEU A 62 13.84 0.65 0.84
CA LEU A 62 13.96 0.41 2.27
C LEU A 62 14.55 -0.99 2.50
N PRO A 63 15.57 -1.13 3.36
CA PRO A 63 16.16 -2.42 3.67
C PRO A 63 15.21 -3.24 4.55
N ALA A 64 15.19 -4.56 4.34
CA ALA A 64 14.46 -5.45 5.21
C ALA A 64 15.06 -5.46 6.63
N THR A 65 14.21 -5.73 7.64
CA THR A 65 14.69 -5.97 9.01
C THR A 65 15.49 -7.28 9.06
N GLY A 66 16.48 -7.34 9.94
CA GLY A 66 17.26 -8.58 10.16
C GLY A 66 16.53 -9.63 11.01
N THR A 67 15.25 -9.43 11.33
CA THR A 67 14.45 -10.32 12.19
C THR A 67 13.89 -11.50 11.39
N SER A 68 13.70 -12.63 12.09
CA SER A 68 13.05 -13.84 11.54
C SER A 68 11.91 -14.24 12.45
N PRO A 69 10.74 -13.57 12.34
CA PRO A 69 9.62 -13.79 13.25
C PRO A 69 9.09 -15.23 13.14
N LYS A 70 8.62 -15.78 14.26
CA LYS A 70 8.15 -17.17 14.34
C LYS A 70 6.63 -17.29 14.39
N LYS A 71 5.93 -16.20 14.76
CA LYS A 71 4.48 -16.21 14.99
C LYS A 71 3.77 -15.34 13.97
N GLN A 72 2.81 -15.90 13.27
CA GLN A 72 1.92 -15.14 12.39
C GLN A 72 0.92 -14.31 13.21
N GLY A 73 0.53 -13.17 12.64
CA GLY A 73 -0.51 -12.30 13.18
C GLY A 73 -0.12 -10.83 13.24
N VAL A 74 -1.05 -10.07 13.78
CA VAL A 74 -0.97 -8.62 13.99
C VAL A 74 -1.16 -8.34 15.47
N ALA A 75 -0.16 -7.73 16.09
CA ALA A 75 -0.33 -7.20 17.44
C ALA A 75 -1.19 -5.95 17.39
N TYR A 76 -2.09 -5.78 18.35
CA TYR A 76 -2.94 -4.61 18.44
C TYR A 76 -3.04 -4.06 19.85
N THR A 77 -3.27 -2.76 19.92
CA THR A 77 -3.76 -2.08 21.11
C THR A 77 -5.08 -1.40 20.76
N TYR A 78 -6.11 -1.65 21.55
CA TYR A 78 -7.43 -1.07 21.42
C TYR A 78 -7.63 0.04 22.44
N TYR A 79 -8.19 1.15 21.96
CA TYR A 79 -8.44 2.36 22.75
C TYR A 79 -9.91 2.78 22.65
N GLU A 80 -10.42 3.41 23.70
CA GLU A 80 -11.71 4.11 23.70
C GLU A 80 -11.52 5.58 24.00
N GLY A 81 -12.17 6.41 23.18
CA GLY A 81 -12.10 7.86 23.28
C GLY A 81 -12.39 8.53 21.94
N LYS A 82 -12.76 9.81 22.00
CA LYS A 82 -13.03 10.59 20.80
C LYS A 82 -11.74 10.94 20.06
N CYS A 83 -11.70 10.57 18.78
CA CYS A 83 -10.66 10.95 17.85
C CYS A 83 -11.28 11.68 16.67
N LYS A 84 -10.62 12.73 16.19
CA LYS A 84 -10.90 13.37 14.91
C LYS A 84 -9.74 13.23 13.94
N ARG A 85 -8.63 12.79 14.45
CA ARG A 85 -7.39 12.50 13.73
C ARG A 85 -6.66 11.36 14.43
N VAL A 86 -5.85 10.67 13.68
CA VAL A 86 -4.98 9.60 14.18
C VAL A 86 -4.11 10.08 15.37
N ALA A 87 -3.68 11.33 15.38
CA ALA A 87 -2.88 11.88 16.49
C ALA A 87 -3.63 11.91 17.83
N ASP A 88 -4.95 11.94 17.83
CA ASP A 88 -5.77 12.00 19.04
C ASP A 88 -5.78 10.67 19.80
N ILE A 89 -5.41 9.56 19.16
CA ILE A 89 -5.31 8.21 19.77
C ILE A 89 -4.42 8.24 21.02
N ALA A 90 -3.38 9.06 21.00
CA ALA A 90 -2.47 9.20 22.16
C ALA A 90 -3.15 9.71 23.45
N ALA A 91 -4.31 10.37 23.31
CA ALA A 91 -5.11 10.87 24.45
C ALA A 91 -6.24 9.92 24.84
N CYS A 92 -6.48 8.84 24.09
CA CYS A 92 -7.53 7.87 24.37
C CYS A 92 -7.12 6.86 25.46
N ASN A 93 -8.12 6.26 26.10
CA ASN A 93 -7.91 5.26 27.14
C ASN A 93 -7.54 3.92 26.51
N LYS A 94 -6.38 3.39 26.81
CA LYS A 94 -6.01 2.01 26.48
C LYS A 94 -6.90 1.02 27.26
N VAL A 95 -7.61 0.17 26.52
CA VAL A 95 -8.54 -0.81 27.10
C VAL A 95 -7.98 -2.22 27.09
N LYS A 96 -7.46 -2.66 25.94
CA LYS A 96 -6.87 -4.00 25.81
C LYS A 96 -5.78 -4.04 24.76
N GLU A 97 -4.99 -5.09 24.81
CA GLU A 97 -4.03 -5.43 23.76
C GLU A 97 -4.06 -6.94 23.50
N GLY A 98 -3.58 -7.36 22.34
CA GLY A 98 -3.55 -8.76 21.97
C GLY A 98 -2.93 -8.99 20.61
N VAL A 99 -3.21 -10.17 20.06
CA VAL A 99 -2.78 -10.57 18.71
C VAL A 99 -3.98 -11.15 17.97
N MET A 100 -4.18 -10.71 16.75
CA MET A 100 -5.20 -11.24 15.85
C MET A 100 -4.56 -11.75 14.55
N LYS A 101 -5.32 -12.44 13.70
CA LYS A 101 -4.77 -13.01 12.44
C LYS A 101 -4.43 -11.95 11.42
N ASN A 102 -5.29 -10.95 11.29
CA ASN A 102 -5.19 -9.86 10.32
C ASN A 102 -5.77 -8.58 10.95
N PHE A 103 -5.76 -7.48 10.22
CA PHE A 103 -6.41 -6.24 10.66
C PHE A 103 -7.91 -6.47 10.75
N SER A 104 -8.49 -6.33 11.94
CA SER A 104 -9.93 -6.48 12.18
C SER A 104 -10.38 -5.50 13.24
N ILE A 105 -11.57 -4.96 13.03
CA ILE A 105 -12.29 -4.08 13.95
C ILE A 105 -13.61 -4.69 14.45
N GLU A 106 -13.81 -6.00 14.24
CA GLU A 106 -15.06 -6.68 14.61
C GLU A 106 -15.23 -6.87 16.11
N GLU A 107 -14.13 -6.92 16.88
CA GLU A 107 -14.14 -7.13 18.33
C GLU A 107 -14.12 -5.80 19.11
N VAL A 108 -15.06 -4.91 18.82
CA VAL A 108 -15.21 -3.64 19.53
C VAL A 108 -16.24 -3.76 20.67
N ALA A 109 -15.96 -3.08 21.78
CA ALA A 109 -16.88 -3.04 22.93
C ALA A 109 -17.92 -1.93 22.79
N VAL A 110 -17.65 -0.90 22.00
CA VAL A 110 -18.50 0.28 21.76
C VAL A 110 -18.71 0.50 20.28
N PRO A 111 -19.87 1.02 19.85
CA PRO A 111 -20.14 1.25 18.43
C PRO A 111 -19.36 2.42 17.83
N ASP A 112 -19.02 3.42 18.63
CA ASP A 112 -18.37 4.66 18.20
C ASP A 112 -17.26 5.04 19.19
N HIS A 113 -16.38 5.97 18.81
CA HIS A 113 -15.33 6.56 19.65
C HIS A 113 -14.30 5.55 20.12
N PHE A 114 -13.71 4.81 19.19
CA PHE A 114 -12.64 3.87 19.46
C PHE A 114 -11.49 4.00 18.46
N ALA A 115 -10.37 3.39 18.80
CA ALA A 115 -9.20 3.39 17.93
C ALA A 115 -8.35 2.12 18.11
N TYR A 116 -7.55 1.86 17.09
CA TYR A 116 -6.57 0.76 17.09
C TYR A 116 -5.18 1.26 16.70
N ASP A 117 -4.18 0.75 17.40
CA ASP A 117 -2.76 0.74 16.98
C ASP A 117 -2.41 -0.70 16.64
N PHE A 118 -2.20 -0.99 15.35
CA PHE A 118 -1.83 -2.30 14.84
C PHE A 118 -0.35 -2.31 14.46
N ARG A 119 0.37 -3.36 14.88
CA ARG A 119 1.78 -3.57 14.57
C ARG A 119 2.04 -4.99 14.09
N THR A 120 2.74 -5.10 12.99
CA THR A 120 3.09 -6.39 12.40
C THR A 120 4.38 -6.26 11.58
N LEU A 121 5.00 -7.38 11.27
CA LEU A 121 6.00 -7.47 10.22
C LEU A 121 5.32 -8.01 8.95
N VAL A 122 5.38 -7.28 7.88
CA VAL A 122 4.91 -7.74 6.57
C VAL A 122 6.05 -8.40 5.81
N LYS A 123 5.83 -9.64 5.33
CA LYS A 123 6.81 -10.37 4.52
C LYS A 123 6.71 -9.98 3.06
N ILE A 124 7.72 -9.32 2.54
CA ILE A 124 7.84 -8.94 1.14
C ILE A 124 8.56 -10.07 0.39
N PRO A 125 7.92 -10.70 -0.61
CA PRO A 125 8.47 -11.90 -1.26
C PRO A 125 9.66 -11.63 -2.17
N GLU A 126 9.69 -10.48 -2.83
CA GLU A 126 10.74 -10.09 -3.77
C GLU A 126 11.01 -8.58 -3.70
N ARG A 127 12.23 -8.19 -4.06
CA ARG A 127 12.57 -6.77 -4.18
C ARG A 127 11.71 -6.11 -5.25
N GLY A 128 11.06 -5.00 -4.91
CA GLY A 128 10.19 -4.30 -5.85
C GLY A 128 9.56 -3.05 -5.29
N VAL A 129 8.81 -2.37 -6.16
CA VAL A 129 7.95 -1.27 -5.77
C VAL A 129 6.56 -1.81 -5.50
N TYR A 130 6.04 -1.51 -4.33
CA TYR A 130 4.73 -1.92 -3.87
C TYR A 130 3.84 -0.71 -3.64
N ARG A 131 2.56 -0.88 -3.91
CA ARG A 131 1.52 0.07 -3.57
C ARG A 131 0.69 -0.52 -2.43
N PHE A 132 0.61 0.18 -1.32
CA PHE A 132 -0.29 -0.14 -0.22
C PHE A 132 -1.50 0.78 -0.25
N TYR A 133 -2.63 0.28 0.22
CA TYR A 133 -3.83 1.09 0.42
C TYR A 133 -4.50 0.79 1.75
N THR A 134 -5.23 1.77 2.25
CA THR A 134 -6.27 1.58 3.25
C THR A 134 -7.60 2.01 2.66
N PHE A 135 -8.65 1.26 2.92
CA PHE A 135 -10.03 1.71 2.81
C PHE A 135 -10.57 1.77 4.23
N SER A 136 -10.96 2.94 4.69
CA SER A 136 -11.40 3.11 6.08
C SER A 136 -12.53 4.12 6.23
N ASP A 137 -13.37 3.89 7.20
CA ASP A 137 -14.37 4.73 7.81
C ASP A 137 -14.12 4.67 9.33
N ASP A 138 -13.68 5.66 10.04
CA ASP A 138 -13.14 6.96 9.63
C ASP A 138 -11.67 6.88 9.18
N GLY A 139 -10.78 7.54 9.92
CA GLY A 139 -9.41 7.81 9.52
C GLY A 139 -8.39 6.74 9.82
N SER A 140 -7.41 6.62 8.93
CA SER A 140 -6.28 5.71 9.10
C SER A 140 -4.97 6.28 8.57
N LYS A 141 -3.84 5.79 9.13
CA LYS A 141 -2.48 6.03 8.62
C LYS A 141 -1.67 4.74 8.62
N LEU A 142 -1.04 4.43 7.49
CA LEU A 142 -0.18 3.27 7.35
C LEU A 142 1.27 3.69 7.16
N TYR A 143 2.14 3.10 7.95
CA TYR A 143 3.58 3.31 7.91
C TYR A 143 4.29 1.99 7.58
N ILE A 144 5.36 2.07 6.78
CA ILE A 144 6.31 0.97 6.55
C ILE A 144 7.68 1.45 7.00
N ASP A 145 8.33 0.70 7.89
CA ASP A 145 9.63 1.02 8.50
C ASP A 145 9.69 2.48 9.01
N GLY A 146 8.62 2.92 9.68
CA GLY A 146 8.46 4.28 10.21
C GLY A 146 8.14 5.36 9.18
N LYS A 147 8.15 5.05 7.88
CA LYS A 147 7.80 6.00 6.82
C LYS A 147 6.29 5.98 6.57
N LEU A 148 5.64 7.15 6.59
CA LEU A 148 4.22 7.29 6.22
C LEU A 148 4.06 6.96 4.73
N ILE A 149 3.27 5.93 4.43
CA ILE A 149 2.99 5.48 3.07
C ILE A 149 1.57 5.85 2.66
N VAL A 150 0.58 5.61 3.54
CA VAL A 150 -0.82 5.97 3.27
C VAL A 150 -1.30 6.96 4.32
N ASP A 151 -1.76 8.11 3.86
CA ASP A 151 -2.41 9.11 4.69
C ASP A 151 -3.91 9.17 4.33
N ASN A 152 -4.72 8.54 5.15
CA ASN A 152 -6.18 8.55 5.07
C ASN A 152 -6.79 9.14 6.35
N ASP A 153 -6.09 10.15 6.95
CA ASP A 153 -6.47 10.75 8.22
C ASP A 153 -7.71 11.65 8.11
N GLY A 154 -8.38 11.86 9.25
CA GLY A 154 -9.56 12.71 9.40
C GLY A 154 -10.87 11.95 9.43
N GLY A 155 -11.95 12.63 9.87
CA GLY A 155 -13.29 12.08 9.86
C GLY A 155 -13.87 12.06 8.44
N HIS A 156 -14.30 10.92 7.96
CA HIS A 156 -14.91 10.73 6.63
C HIS A 156 -15.60 9.38 6.54
N SER A 157 -16.66 9.28 5.72
CA SER A 157 -17.23 8.01 5.31
C SER A 157 -16.22 7.15 4.53
N GLY A 158 -16.53 5.88 4.30
CA GLY A 158 -15.66 4.93 3.62
C GLY A 158 -14.88 5.54 2.44
N ARG A 159 -13.57 5.65 2.59
CA ARG A 159 -12.65 6.27 1.64
C ARG A 159 -11.39 5.44 1.48
N ARG A 160 -10.90 5.39 0.26
CA ARG A 160 -9.62 4.79 -0.08
C ARG A 160 -8.53 5.84 -0.21
N ALA A 161 -7.37 5.55 0.37
CA ALA A 161 -6.12 6.22 0.08
C ALA A 161 -5.02 5.18 -0.19
N GLU A 162 -4.00 5.57 -0.95
CA GLU A 162 -2.91 4.67 -1.33
C GLU A 162 -1.57 5.39 -1.43
N GLY A 163 -0.49 4.63 -1.32
CA GLY A 163 0.87 5.13 -1.46
C GLY A 163 1.84 4.06 -1.94
N LYS A 164 2.94 4.51 -2.53
CA LYS A 164 3.97 3.63 -3.11
C LYS A 164 5.23 3.64 -2.25
N VAL A 165 5.89 2.48 -2.18
CA VAL A 165 7.17 2.31 -1.48
C VAL A 165 8.02 1.25 -2.18
N ALA A 166 9.32 1.50 -2.27
CA ALA A 166 10.28 0.53 -2.79
C ALA A 166 10.87 -0.26 -1.61
N LEU A 167 10.77 -1.59 -1.67
CA LEU A 167 11.15 -2.50 -0.58
C LEU A 167 12.11 -3.57 -1.08
N GLU A 168 13.13 -3.88 -0.29
CA GLU A 168 13.92 -5.09 -0.46
C GLU A 168 13.07 -6.32 -0.06
N ALA A 169 13.45 -7.52 -0.53
CA ALA A 169 12.81 -8.75 -0.09
C ALA A 169 13.12 -9.03 1.39
N GLY A 170 12.11 -9.46 2.15
CA GLY A 170 12.28 -9.76 3.58
C GLY A 170 11.13 -9.24 4.42
N TYR A 171 11.39 -8.99 5.70
CA TYR A 171 10.39 -8.49 6.64
C TYR A 171 10.54 -6.97 6.82
N HIS A 172 9.41 -6.27 6.84
CA HIS A 172 9.31 -4.83 7.05
C HIS A 172 8.32 -4.53 8.17
N GLU A 173 8.61 -3.56 9.01
CA GLU A 173 7.66 -3.13 10.03
C GLU A 173 6.46 -2.44 9.36
N LEU A 174 5.26 -2.95 9.60
CA LEU A 174 4.01 -2.30 9.23
C LEU A 174 3.31 -1.82 10.50
N HIS A 175 3.04 -0.53 10.57
CA HIS A 175 2.32 0.12 11.64
C HIS A 175 1.09 0.82 11.05
N LEU A 176 -0.09 0.41 11.50
CA LEU A 176 -1.37 0.99 11.09
C LEU A 176 -2.07 1.59 12.30
N LEU A 177 -2.45 2.83 12.19
CA LEU A 177 -3.32 3.53 13.13
C LEU A 177 -4.68 3.74 12.47
N TYR A 178 -5.75 3.46 13.21
CA TYR A 178 -7.13 3.61 12.78
C TYR A 178 -7.97 4.18 13.91
N PHE A 179 -8.93 5.02 13.59
CA PHE A 179 -9.95 5.48 14.54
C PHE A 179 -11.33 5.55 13.88
N GLU A 180 -12.33 5.39 14.74
CA GLU A 180 -13.74 5.60 14.46
C GLU A 180 -14.28 6.68 15.41
N ASP A 181 -14.87 7.74 14.85
CA ASP A 181 -15.51 8.82 15.64
C ASP A 181 -17.02 8.59 15.74
N TYR A 182 -17.72 8.40 14.62
CA TYR A 182 -19.17 8.28 14.64
C TYR A 182 -19.77 7.68 13.36
N MET A 183 -20.77 6.78 13.49
CA MET A 183 -21.66 6.17 12.51
C MET A 183 -21.13 4.91 11.83
N GLY A 184 -20.35 5.00 10.78
CA GLY A 184 -19.92 3.84 10.01
C GLY A 184 -18.50 3.40 10.40
N GLN A 185 -18.23 2.10 10.42
CA GLN A 185 -16.90 1.58 10.74
C GLN A 185 -16.46 0.57 9.68
N GLU A 186 -15.34 0.85 9.02
CA GLU A 186 -14.80 -0.02 8.00
C GLU A 186 -13.27 0.07 7.97
N LEU A 187 -12.61 -1.06 7.82
CA LEU A 187 -11.16 -1.11 7.68
C LEU A 187 -10.76 -2.26 6.77
N GLU A 188 -10.10 -1.92 5.68
CA GLU A 188 -9.43 -2.86 4.81
C GLU A 188 -8.01 -2.38 4.51
N VAL A 189 -7.05 -3.28 4.51
CA VAL A 189 -5.65 -3.02 4.20
C VAL A 189 -5.22 -3.96 3.09
N GLY A 190 -4.70 -3.40 2.01
CA GLY A 190 -4.26 -4.22 0.90
C GLY A 190 -3.03 -3.68 0.21
N TYR A 191 -2.57 -4.42 -0.78
CA TYR A 191 -1.37 -4.11 -1.53
C TYR A 191 -1.41 -4.60 -2.97
N SER A 192 -0.52 -4.09 -3.78
CA SER A 192 -0.17 -4.60 -5.10
C SER A 192 1.31 -4.39 -5.38
N GLY A 193 1.85 -5.11 -6.35
CA GLY A 193 3.23 -4.98 -6.79
C GLY A 193 3.37 -5.39 -8.26
N ARG A 194 4.58 -5.36 -8.79
CA ARG A 194 4.81 -5.67 -10.21
C ARG A 194 4.30 -7.06 -10.62
N ASN A 195 4.40 -8.04 -9.71
CA ASN A 195 3.99 -9.42 -9.93
C ASN A 195 2.78 -9.82 -9.08
N VAL A 196 2.15 -8.86 -8.42
CA VAL A 196 1.03 -9.10 -7.50
C VAL A 196 -0.13 -8.18 -7.88
N LEU A 197 -1.25 -8.80 -8.27
CA LEU A 197 -2.51 -8.07 -8.40
C LEU A 197 -2.93 -7.47 -7.08
N GLU A 198 -3.66 -6.38 -7.16
CA GLU A 198 -4.23 -5.77 -5.97
C GLU A 198 -5.12 -6.77 -5.22
N THR A 199 -4.79 -6.93 -3.95
CA THR A 199 -5.49 -7.83 -3.04
C THR A 199 -5.37 -7.33 -1.61
N VAL A 200 -6.28 -7.76 -0.74
CA VAL A 200 -6.14 -7.58 0.72
C VAL A 200 -4.87 -8.28 1.19
N LEU A 201 -4.17 -7.70 2.14
CA LEU A 201 -2.97 -8.31 2.73
C LEU A 201 -3.32 -9.68 3.33
N PRO A 202 -2.74 -10.79 2.81
CA PRO A 202 -3.06 -12.12 3.31
C PRO A 202 -2.40 -12.39 4.68
N ASP A 203 -3.10 -13.14 5.53
CA ASP A 203 -2.63 -13.55 6.86
C ASP A 203 -1.22 -14.17 6.83
N THR A 204 -0.91 -14.89 5.74
CA THR A 204 0.38 -15.58 5.54
C THR A 204 1.57 -14.64 5.39
N MET A 205 1.32 -13.36 5.16
CA MET A 205 2.36 -12.33 5.07
C MET A 205 2.57 -11.55 6.36
N LEU A 206 1.73 -11.75 7.38
CA LEU A 206 1.71 -10.96 8.62
C LEU A 206 2.31 -11.75 9.79
N PHE A 207 3.25 -11.13 10.50
CA PHE A 207 3.98 -11.76 11.59
C PHE A 207 4.11 -10.80 12.78
N VAL A 208 3.92 -11.34 13.98
CA VAL A 208 4.08 -10.56 15.20
C VAL A 208 5.55 -10.17 15.37
N PRO A 209 5.87 -8.90 15.62
CA PRO A 209 7.23 -8.49 16.02
C PRO A 209 7.65 -9.22 17.28
N ASP A 210 8.94 -9.63 17.35
CA ASP A 210 9.52 -10.28 18.54
C ASP A 210 9.65 -9.32 19.72
#